data_628c1ce473da3b1e87cf52118a67a82e
#
_entry.id   628c1ce473da3b1e87cf52118a67a82e
#
_cell.length_a   1.000
_cell.length_b   1.000
_cell.length_c   1.000
_cell.angle_alpha   90.00
_cell.angle_beta   90.00
_cell.angle_gamma   90.00
#
_symmetry.space_group_name_H-M   'P 1'
#
loop_
_entity.id
_entity.type
_entity.pdbx_description
1 polymer ?
#
loop_
_entity_poly.entity_id
_entity_poly.type
_entity_poly.pdbx_seq_one_letter_code
_entity_poly.pdbx_strand_id
1 'polypeptide(L)'
;GEELKAKFNPENGQIELFLSGEPEPDPEPDACIEDATTLCLQHDKFNVSVTWRDFQDRTGSGRATELSSESGDFWFFNAQSNELIVKVIDACTSTGNYWVFWRALSNVEMDLVIRNTATLQTLTYHNPLGYNSNGHLDIDTIFRCDGSGPATASFDTRTDLPAPGTPQLEEF
;
A
#
# COMPACT_ATOMS: atom_id res chain seq x y z
N GLY A 1 -33.12 3.19 27.05
CA GLY A 1 -33.39 1.78 26.70
C GLY A 1 -32.38 1.34 25.68
N GLU A 2 -31.73 0.22 25.95
CA GLU A 2 -30.79 -0.40 25.00
C GLU A 2 -31.59 -0.91 23.81
N GLU A 3 -31.24 -0.49 22.61
CA GLU A 3 -31.89 -0.91 21.36
C GLU A 3 -31.08 -2.06 20.72
N LEU A 4 -31.73 -3.16 20.42
CA LEU A 4 -31.13 -4.30 19.74
C LEU A 4 -31.01 -3.99 18.25
N LYS A 5 -29.79 -4.02 17.70
CA LYS A 5 -29.51 -3.85 16.27
C LYS A 5 -29.10 -5.19 15.65
N ALA A 6 -29.39 -5.36 14.36
CA ALA A 6 -29.02 -6.52 13.59
C ALA A 6 -28.09 -6.11 12.43
N LYS A 7 -26.98 -6.85 12.25
CA LYS A 7 -26.07 -6.72 11.11
C LYS A 7 -26.04 -8.05 10.33
N PHE A 8 -26.18 -7.97 9.03
CA PHE A 8 -26.05 -9.13 8.14
C PHE A 8 -24.57 -9.31 7.75
N ASN A 9 -24.03 -10.51 7.97
CA ASN A 9 -22.71 -10.90 7.51
C ASN A 9 -22.86 -11.62 6.15
N PRO A 10 -22.42 -11.01 5.05
CA PRO A 10 -22.57 -11.58 3.71
C PRO A 10 -21.66 -12.79 3.43
N GLU A 11 -20.60 -12.99 4.22
CA GLU A 11 -19.64 -14.06 4.00
C GLU A 11 -20.13 -15.42 4.53
N ASN A 12 -20.87 -15.41 5.64
CA ASN A 12 -21.43 -16.64 6.22
C ASN A 12 -22.96 -16.71 6.18
N GLY A 13 -23.62 -15.65 5.69
CA GLY A 13 -25.08 -15.58 5.59
C GLY A 13 -25.82 -15.46 6.94
N GLN A 14 -25.13 -15.15 8.02
CA GLN A 14 -25.69 -15.02 9.35
C GLN A 14 -26.08 -13.58 9.70
N ILE A 15 -27.08 -13.45 10.59
CA ILE A 15 -27.46 -12.18 11.20
C ILE A 15 -26.90 -12.15 12.60
N GLU A 16 -26.04 -11.17 12.88
CA GLU A 16 -25.50 -10.90 14.20
C GLU A 16 -26.35 -9.83 14.90
N LEU A 17 -26.74 -10.10 16.15
CA LEU A 17 -27.51 -9.19 16.98
C LEU A 17 -26.58 -8.57 18.03
N PHE A 18 -26.58 -7.25 18.14
CA PHE A 18 -25.80 -6.49 19.14
C PHE A 18 -26.62 -5.38 19.79
N LEU A 19 -26.26 -5.03 21.01
CA LEU A 19 -26.90 -3.92 21.75
C LEU A 19 -26.37 -2.57 21.29
N SER A 20 -27.25 -1.60 21.07
CA SER A 20 -26.84 -0.23 20.77
C SER A 20 -26.08 0.37 21.96
N GLY A 21 -24.78 0.54 21.78
CA GLY A 21 -23.86 1.04 22.84
C GLY A 21 -22.64 0.16 23.05
N GLU A 22 -22.62 -1.09 22.52
CA GLU A 22 -21.35 -1.80 22.34
C GLU A 22 -20.59 -1.17 21.17
N PRO A 23 -19.26 -0.99 21.30
CA PRO A 23 -18.45 -0.60 20.15
C PRO A 23 -18.72 -1.61 19.03
N GLU A 24 -18.92 -1.10 17.80
CA GLU A 24 -18.99 -2.02 16.64
C GLU A 24 -17.74 -2.92 16.69
N PRO A 25 -17.89 -4.24 16.48
CA PRO A 25 -16.73 -5.11 16.42
C PRO A 25 -15.77 -4.54 15.37
N ASP A 26 -14.50 -4.42 15.73
CA ASP A 26 -13.45 -4.01 14.80
C ASP A 26 -13.63 -4.80 13.50
N PRO A 27 -13.57 -4.14 12.33
CA PRO A 27 -13.69 -4.86 11.07
C PRO A 27 -12.68 -6.00 11.06
N GLU A 28 -13.15 -7.21 10.73
CA GLU A 28 -12.24 -8.35 10.60
C GLU A 28 -11.13 -7.99 9.60
N PRO A 29 -9.89 -8.41 9.87
CA PRO A 29 -8.78 -8.14 8.97
C PRO A 29 -9.13 -8.63 7.57
N ASP A 30 -9.07 -7.75 6.58
CA ASP A 30 -9.24 -8.14 5.18
C ASP A 30 -8.03 -8.98 4.76
N ALA A 31 -8.21 -10.26 4.55
CA ALA A 31 -7.13 -11.09 4.00
C ALA A 31 -6.64 -10.51 2.67
N CYS A 32 -5.33 -10.48 2.46
CA CYS A 32 -4.81 -10.16 1.14
C CYS A 32 -5.14 -11.31 0.19
N ILE A 33 -5.77 -11.00 -0.93
CA ILE A 33 -6.04 -11.97 -2.00
C ILE A 33 -5.18 -11.56 -3.20
N GLU A 34 -4.16 -12.37 -3.48
CA GLU A 34 -3.31 -12.17 -4.63
C GLU A 34 -4.09 -12.40 -5.92
N ASP A 35 -3.98 -11.44 -6.84
CA ASP A 35 -4.56 -11.53 -8.18
C ASP A 35 -3.65 -10.88 -9.22
N ALA A 36 -4.14 -10.75 -10.46
CA ALA A 36 -3.36 -10.17 -11.56
C ALA A 36 -2.98 -8.68 -11.35
N THR A 37 -3.50 -8.00 -10.34
CA THR A 37 -3.31 -6.56 -10.07
C THR A 37 -2.90 -6.27 -8.63
N THR A 38 -2.84 -7.28 -7.80
CA THR A 38 -2.57 -7.18 -6.36
C THR A 38 -1.41 -8.05 -5.96
N LEU A 39 -0.41 -7.48 -5.28
CA LEU A 39 0.63 -8.23 -4.58
C LEU A 39 0.27 -8.37 -3.10
N CYS A 40 0.53 -9.56 -2.54
CA CYS A 40 0.42 -9.82 -1.13
C CYS A 40 1.82 -9.95 -0.51
N LEU A 41 2.29 -8.92 0.17
CA LEU A 41 3.63 -8.87 0.73
C LEU A 41 3.64 -9.12 2.25
N GLN A 42 4.80 -9.55 2.79
CA GLN A 42 5.00 -9.81 4.22
C GLN A 42 3.99 -10.84 4.77
N HIS A 43 3.84 -11.98 4.06
CA HIS A 43 2.91 -13.05 4.45
C HIS A 43 1.47 -12.52 4.57
N ASP A 44 0.97 -11.94 3.49
CA ASP A 44 -0.38 -11.40 3.33
C ASP A 44 -0.74 -10.20 4.23
N LYS A 45 0.27 -9.65 4.93
CA LYS A 45 0.06 -8.47 5.78
C LYS A 45 -0.20 -7.19 5.00
N PHE A 46 0.34 -7.08 3.78
CA PHE A 46 0.18 -5.90 2.94
C PHE A 46 -0.39 -6.26 1.59
N ASN A 47 -1.51 -5.63 1.27
CA ASN A 47 -2.09 -5.58 -0.06
C ASN A 47 -1.47 -4.39 -0.80
N VAL A 48 -0.85 -4.65 -1.95
CA VAL A 48 -0.17 -3.63 -2.76
C VAL A 48 -0.75 -3.62 -4.16
N SER A 49 -1.19 -2.46 -4.62
CA SER A 49 -1.75 -2.25 -5.95
C SER A 49 -1.29 -0.93 -6.53
N VAL A 50 -1.39 -0.79 -7.85
CA VAL A 50 -1.06 0.47 -8.54
C VAL A 50 -2.08 0.78 -9.63
N THR A 51 -2.48 2.05 -9.70
CA THR A 51 -3.21 2.61 -10.84
C THR A 51 -2.31 3.58 -11.61
N TRP A 52 -2.56 3.74 -12.91
CA TRP A 52 -1.74 4.58 -13.76
C TRP A 52 -2.56 5.39 -14.78
N ARG A 53 -2.00 6.50 -15.25
CA ARG A 53 -2.49 7.33 -16.36
C ARG A 53 -1.32 7.76 -17.24
N ASP A 54 -1.44 7.55 -18.54
CA ASP A 54 -0.40 7.91 -19.51
C ASP A 54 -0.62 9.29 -20.17
N PHE A 55 0.29 9.66 -21.09
CA PHE A 55 0.26 10.93 -21.82
C PHE A 55 -0.90 11.05 -22.83
N GLN A 56 -1.62 9.99 -23.11
CA GLN A 56 -2.82 9.95 -23.94
C GLN A 56 -4.11 9.85 -23.10
N ASP A 57 -4.03 10.12 -21.79
CA ASP A 57 -5.12 9.99 -20.82
C ASP A 57 -5.72 8.57 -20.74
N ARG A 58 -4.98 7.54 -21.17
CA ARG A 58 -5.38 6.15 -20.93
C ARG A 58 -5.04 5.79 -19.49
N THR A 59 -5.96 5.11 -18.83
CA THR A 59 -5.83 4.69 -17.44
C THR A 59 -5.92 3.18 -17.31
N GLY A 60 -5.36 2.64 -16.23
CA GLY A 60 -5.48 1.22 -15.93
C GLY A 60 -4.90 0.87 -14.56
N SER A 61 -4.99 -0.41 -14.23
CA SER A 61 -4.29 -1.01 -13.09
C SER A 61 -3.01 -1.69 -13.57
N GLY A 62 -1.95 -1.58 -12.77
CA GLY A 62 -0.71 -2.32 -13.02
C GLY A 62 -0.93 -3.82 -12.83
N ARG A 63 -0.23 -4.62 -13.64
CA ARG A 63 -0.24 -6.06 -13.51
C ARG A 63 0.88 -6.48 -12.58
N ALA A 64 0.53 -7.19 -11.55
CA ALA A 64 1.41 -7.60 -10.45
C ALA A 64 2.22 -8.85 -10.80
N THR A 65 3.49 -8.87 -10.37
CA THR A 65 4.36 -10.03 -10.38
C THR A 65 5.10 -10.13 -9.06
N GLU A 66 4.89 -11.19 -8.29
CA GLU A 66 5.64 -11.45 -7.07
C GLU A 66 7.10 -11.82 -7.41
N LEU A 67 8.05 -11.19 -6.74
CA LEU A 67 9.49 -11.52 -6.80
C LEU A 67 9.95 -12.25 -5.54
N SER A 68 9.37 -11.93 -4.41
CA SER A 68 9.60 -12.57 -3.11
C SER A 68 8.48 -12.19 -2.15
N SER A 69 8.41 -12.82 -0.97
CA SER A 69 7.45 -12.44 0.09
C SER A 69 7.56 -10.98 0.55
N GLU A 70 8.62 -10.26 0.19
CA GLU A 70 8.85 -8.86 0.57
C GLU A 70 8.75 -7.89 -0.60
N SER A 71 8.77 -8.38 -1.86
CA SER A 71 8.91 -7.52 -3.04
C SER A 71 8.16 -8.04 -4.25
N GLY A 72 7.80 -7.13 -5.14
CA GLY A 72 7.24 -7.43 -6.42
C GLY A 72 7.39 -6.26 -7.39
N ASP A 73 6.98 -6.48 -8.61
CA ASP A 73 6.94 -5.46 -9.65
C ASP A 73 5.56 -5.36 -10.31
N PHE A 74 5.37 -4.26 -11.03
CA PHE A 74 4.18 -4.01 -11.83
C PHE A 74 4.58 -3.60 -13.24
N TRP A 75 3.88 -4.18 -14.22
CA TRP A 75 3.92 -3.74 -15.60
C TRP A 75 2.56 -3.14 -16.02
N PHE A 76 2.58 -2.16 -16.95
CA PHE A 76 1.37 -1.43 -17.35
C PHE A 76 0.97 -1.77 -18.79
N PHE A 77 1.94 -1.81 -19.69
CA PHE A 77 1.68 -1.90 -21.12
C PHE A 77 2.07 -3.24 -21.73
N ASN A 78 3.16 -3.83 -21.23
CA ASN A 78 3.76 -5.03 -21.78
C ASN A 78 4.43 -5.84 -20.65
N ALA A 79 4.14 -7.12 -20.59
CA ALA A 79 4.68 -8.04 -19.57
C ALA A 79 6.22 -8.19 -19.57
N GLN A 80 6.91 -7.73 -20.62
CA GLN A 80 8.38 -7.71 -20.68
C GLN A 80 8.99 -6.37 -20.22
N SER A 81 8.15 -5.40 -19.81
CA SER A 81 8.59 -4.07 -19.38
C SER A 81 7.97 -3.74 -18.03
N ASN A 82 8.79 -3.78 -16.98
CA ASN A 82 8.36 -3.40 -15.66
C ASN A 82 8.35 -1.87 -15.53
N GLU A 83 7.29 -1.31 -14.95
CA GLU A 83 7.08 0.13 -14.81
C GLU A 83 7.27 0.59 -13.36
N LEU A 84 7.17 -0.33 -12.40
CA LEU A 84 7.31 -0.06 -10.97
C LEU A 84 7.87 -1.29 -10.26
N ILE A 85 8.80 -1.07 -9.35
CA ILE A 85 9.24 -2.07 -8.36
C ILE A 85 8.93 -1.58 -6.96
N VAL A 86 8.51 -2.50 -6.08
CA VAL A 86 8.18 -2.20 -4.68
C VAL A 86 8.73 -3.27 -3.76
N LYS A 87 9.16 -2.86 -2.56
CA LYS A 87 9.58 -3.75 -1.49
C LYS A 87 9.08 -3.21 -0.15
N VAL A 88 8.54 -4.11 0.69
CA VAL A 88 8.16 -3.82 2.08
C VAL A 88 9.03 -4.67 2.99
N ILE A 89 9.72 -4.06 3.94
CA ILE A 89 10.63 -4.73 4.88
C ILE A 89 10.06 -4.66 6.29
N ASP A 90 10.06 -5.78 6.99
CA ASP A 90 9.81 -5.81 8.43
C ASP A 90 11.05 -5.30 9.18
N ALA A 91 11.00 -4.05 9.64
CA ALA A 91 12.02 -3.42 10.45
C ALA A 91 11.59 -3.21 11.93
N CYS A 92 10.60 -3.98 12.39
CA CYS A 92 10.00 -3.86 13.72
C CYS A 92 11.02 -3.94 14.85
N THR A 93 11.99 -4.81 14.74
CA THR A 93 13.03 -4.99 15.77
C THR A 93 14.07 -3.88 15.80
N SER A 94 14.20 -3.11 14.71
CA SER A 94 15.20 -2.04 14.59
C SER A 94 14.62 -0.65 14.80
N THR A 95 13.48 -0.35 14.17
CA THR A 95 12.87 1.00 14.18
C THR A 95 11.42 1.02 14.66
N GLY A 96 10.79 -0.14 14.82
CA GLY A 96 9.38 -0.24 15.20
C GLY A 96 8.39 -0.01 14.06
N ASN A 97 8.88 0.09 12.82
CA ASN A 97 8.08 0.35 11.63
C ASN A 97 8.34 -0.69 10.53
N TYR A 98 7.41 -0.83 9.59
CA TYR A 98 7.69 -1.41 8.29
C TYR A 98 8.26 -0.34 7.38
N TRP A 99 9.32 -0.66 6.63
CA TRP A 99 9.93 0.22 5.64
C TRP A 99 9.36 -0.05 4.26
N VAL A 100 9.17 0.98 3.47
CA VAL A 100 8.71 0.88 2.09
C VAL A 100 9.77 1.47 1.15
N PHE A 101 10.16 0.68 0.17
CA PHE A 101 11.05 1.08 -0.91
C PHE A 101 10.30 0.89 -2.21
N TRP A 102 10.31 1.91 -3.08
CA TRP A 102 9.74 1.75 -4.40
C TRP A 102 10.43 2.66 -5.40
N ARG A 103 10.36 2.29 -6.68
CA ARG A 103 10.89 3.07 -7.78
C ARG A 103 10.00 2.94 -9.01
N ALA A 104 9.61 4.08 -9.60
CA ALA A 104 9.04 4.13 -10.92
C ALA A 104 10.16 3.96 -11.95
N LEU A 105 9.93 3.12 -12.95
CA LEU A 105 10.86 2.86 -14.06
C LEU A 105 10.40 3.57 -15.35
N SER A 106 9.25 4.26 -15.28
CA SER A 106 8.72 5.13 -16.31
C SER A 106 8.21 6.45 -15.70
N ASN A 107 7.85 7.39 -16.57
CA ASN A 107 7.37 8.71 -16.17
C ASN A 107 5.85 8.90 -16.37
N VAL A 108 5.11 7.81 -16.41
CA VAL A 108 3.64 7.88 -16.37
C VAL A 108 3.17 8.26 -14.97
N GLU A 109 1.99 8.87 -14.90
CA GLU A 109 1.36 9.10 -13.60
C GLU A 109 0.96 7.77 -12.97
N MET A 110 1.22 7.61 -11.69
CA MET A 110 0.81 6.42 -10.96
C MET A 110 0.54 6.72 -9.48
N ASP A 111 -0.43 5.99 -8.94
CA ASP A 111 -0.70 5.91 -7.51
C ASP A 111 -0.39 4.49 -7.03
N LEU A 112 0.68 4.35 -6.25
CA LEU A 112 1.02 3.12 -5.54
C LEU A 112 0.30 3.12 -4.20
N VAL A 113 -0.60 2.17 -4.00
CA VAL A 113 -1.39 2.02 -2.78
C VAL A 113 -0.92 0.79 -2.02
N ILE A 114 -0.59 0.97 -0.75
CA ILE A 114 -0.21 -0.09 0.18
C ILE A 114 -1.19 -0.07 1.35
N ARG A 115 -1.85 -1.18 1.62
CA ARG A 115 -2.81 -1.33 2.71
C ARG A 115 -2.38 -2.46 3.65
N ASN A 116 -2.32 -2.15 4.94
CA ASN A 116 -2.13 -3.18 5.96
C ASN A 116 -3.47 -3.89 6.20
N THR A 117 -3.49 -5.20 6.01
CA THR A 117 -4.71 -6.03 6.09
C THR A 117 -5.25 -6.14 7.52
N ALA A 118 -4.38 -6.09 8.53
CA ALA A 118 -4.79 -6.22 9.93
C ALA A 118 -5.28 -4.89 10.53
N THR A 119 -4.61 -3.76 10.23
CA THR A 119 -4.93 -2.44 10.81
C THR A 119 -5.77 -1.58 9.88
N LEU A 120 -5.96 -2.00 8.64
CA LEU A 120 -6.65 -1.27 7.56
C LEU A 120 -6.01 0.08 7.22
N GLN A 121 -4.83 0.37 7.75
CA GLN A 121 -4.06 1.55 7.41
C GLN A 121 -3.70 1.55 5.92
N THR A 122 -3.84 2.70 5.26
CA THR A 122 -3.57 2.85 3.82
C THR A 122 -2.56 3.96 3.57
N LEU A 123 -1.52 3.65 2.82
CA LEU A 123 -0.47 4.56 2.40
C LEU A 123 -0.46 4.66 0.88
N THR A 124 -0.52 5.88 0.35
CA THR A 124 -0.50 6.14 -1.08
C THR A 124 0.71 6.99 -1.46
N TYR A 125 1.46 6.55 -2.45
CA TYR A 125 2.53 7.33 -3.08
C TYR A 125 2.10 7.73 -4.49
N HIS A 126 2.07 9.03 -4.75
CA HIS A 126 1.72 9.59 -6.05
C HIS A 126 2.96 9.96 -6.83
N ASN A 127 3.14 9.41 -8.03
CA ASN A 127 4.13 9.85 -9.01
C ASN A 127 3.44 10.63 -10.14
N PRO A 128 3.65 11.94 -10.25
CA PRO A 128 2.95 12.75 -11.25
C PRO A 128 3.40 12.48 -12.68
N LEU A 129 2.49 12.73 -13.64
CA LEU A 129 2.78 12.57 -15.06
C LEU A 129 4.01 13.36 -15.51
N GLY A 130 4.90 12.72 -16.24
CA GLY A 130 6.14 13.31 -16.74
C GLY A 130 7.28 13.37 -15.72
N TYR A 131 7.06 12.92 -14.49
CA TYR A 131 8.08 12.90 -13.44
C TYR A 131 8.83 11.56 -13.41
N ASN A 132 10.17 11.63 -13.47
CA ASN A 132 11.03 10.46 -13.28
C ASN A 132 11.42 10.35 -11.81
N SER A 133 10.75 9.52 -11.05
CA SER A 133 11.16 9.24 -9.68
C SER A 133 12.50 8.54 -9.62
N ASN A 134 13.44 9.08 -8.85
CA ASN A 134 14.73 8.42 -8.59
C ASN A 134 14.67 7.27 -7.59
N GLY A 135 13.46 6.91 -7.17
CA GLY A 135 13.19 5.95 -6.11
C GLY A 135 12.82 6.67 -4.81
N HIS A 136 12.07 5.99 -4.00
CA HIS A 136 11.62 6.47 -2.70
C HIS A 136 11.97 5.45 -1.63
N LEU A 137 12.53 5.96 -0.54
CA LEU A 137 12.87 5.19 0.65
C LEU A 137 12.10 5.80 1.82
N ASP A 138 11.10 5.10 2.31
CA ASP A 138 10.31 5.50 3.46
C ASP A 138 10.58 4.55 4.63
N ILE A 139 11.38 5.02 5.60
CA ILE A 139 11.76 4.28 6.80
C ILE A 139 10.97 4.70 8.04
N ASP A 140 10.09 5.70 7.91
CA ASP A 140 9.20 6.20 8.96
C ASP A 140 7.75 6.15 8.49
N THR A 141 7.36 5.03 7.89
CA THR A 141 6.01 4.83 7.38
C THR A 141 4.95 4.91 8.48
N ILE A 142 3.69 5.11 8.08
CA ILE A 142 2.55 5.00 9.00
C ILE A 142 2.35 3.58 9.55
N PHE A 143 2.96 2.58 8.94
CA PHE A 143 2.83 1.17 9.33
C PHE A 143 3.70 0.85 10.54
N ARG A 144 3.29 1.34 11.71
CA ARG A 144 3.93 1.01 12.98
C ARG A 144 3.59 -0.41 13.39
N CYS A 145 4.58 -1.10 13.95
CA CYS A 145 4.42 -2.51 14.32
C CYS A 145 3.43 -2.74 15.48
N ASP A 146 3.18 -1.70 16.27
CA ASP A 146 2.15 -1.68 17.32
C ASP A 146 0.76 -1.24 16.81
N GLY A 147 0.62 -0.97 15.51
CA GLY A 147 -0.64 -0.52 14.90
C GLY A 147 -1.02 0.94 15.18
N SER A 148 -0.19 1.73 15.87
CA SER A 148 -0.53 3.08 16.36
C SER A 148 -0.46 4.20 15.32
N GLY A 149 -0.14 3.92 14.07
CA GLY A 149 -0.05 4.91 13.00
C GLY A 149 -1.42 5.49 12.59
N PRO A 150 -1.46 6.61 11.84
CA PRO A 150 -2.69 7.15 11.30
C PRO A 150 -3.36 6.18 10.32
N ALA A 151 -4.70 6.29 10.14
CA ALA A 151 -5.46 5.41 9.26
C ALA A 151 -5.05 5.56 7.77
N THR A 152 -4.67 6.78 7.36
CA THR A 152 -4.26 7.08 5.98
C THR A 152 -3.12 8.08 5.93
N ALA A 153 -2.25 7.94 4.92
CA ALA A 153 -1.28 8.96 4.53
C ALA A 153 -1.10 8.95 3.00
N SER A 154 -0.69 10.09 2.44
CA SER A 154 -0.41 10.24 1.01
C SER A 154 0.80 11.15 0.80
N PHE A 155 1.67 10.78 -0.13
CA PHE A 155 2.89 11.50 -0.49
C PHE A 155 2.95 11.77 -1.99
N ASP A 156 3.27 13.00 -2.39
CA ASP A 156 3.59 13.38 -3.78
C ASP A 156 5.11 13.42 -3.93
N THR A 157 5.65 12.61 -4.84
CA THR A 157 7.10 12.47 -5.04
C THR A 157 7.82 13.76 -5.48
N ARG A 158 7.10 14.76 -5.98
CA ARG A 158 7.68 16.06 -6.33
C ARG A 158 7.88 16.99 -5.14
N THR A 159 7.00 16.89 -4.14
CA THR A 159 6.97 17.83 -3.01
C THR A 159 7.68 17.30 -1.78
N ASP A 160 7.76 15.98 -1.64
CA ASP A 160 8.29 15.31 -0.46
C ASP A 160 9.73 14.80 -0.64
N LEU A 161 10.43 15.28 -1.68
CA LEU A 161 11.87 15.07 -1.83
C LEU A 161 12.62 15.77 -0.68
N PRO A 162 13.58 15.09 -0.04
CA PRO A 162 14.47 15.76 0.89
C PRO A 162 15.15 16.95 0.18
N ALA A 163 15.28 18.07 0.89
CA ALA A 163 15.90 19.28 0.35
C ALA A 163 17.26 18.96 -0.27
N PRO A 164 17.65 19.62 -1.39
CA PRO A 164 18.97 19.45 -2.00
C PRO A 164 20.07 19.67 -0.95
N GLY A 165 20.87 18.66 -0.66
CA GLY A 165 21.94 18.71 0.35
C GLY A 165 21.77 17.73 1.51
N THR A 166 20.67 17.01 1.61
CA THR A 166 20.59 15.87 2.52
C THR A 166 21.48 14.74 1.97
N PRO A 167 22.41 14.17 2.77
CA PRO A 167 23.27 13.09 2.29
C PRO A 167 22.40 11.93 1.79
N GLN A 168 22.42 11.70 0.51
CA GLN A 168 21.95 10.43 -0.05
C GLN A 168 22.92 9.38 0.50
N LEU A 169 22.39 8.30 1.09
CA LEU A 169 23.22 7.14 1.36
C LEU A 169 23.70 6.58 0.01
N GLU A 170 24.83 7.11 -0.45
CA GLU A 170 25.61 6.49 -1.50
C GLU A 170 26.35 5.32 -0.85
N GLU A 171 26.22 4.17 -1.46
CA GLU A 171 26.91 2.91 -1.22
C GLU A 171 26.20 1.89 -0.29
N PHE A 172 25.53 0.99 -0.98
CA PHE A 172 25.60 -0.43 -0.64
C PHE A 172 25.93 -1.24 -1.90
#